data_2f43fa5e45c967ef54f3bf2403397b9e
#
_entry.id   2f43fa5e45c967ef54f3bf2403397b9e
#
_cell.length_a   1.000
_cell.length_b   1.000
_cell.length_c   1.000
_cell.angle_alpha   90.00
_cell.angle_beta   90.00
_cell.angle_gamma   90.00
#
_symmetry.space_group_name_H-M   'P 1'
#
loop_
_entity.id
_entity.type
_entity.pdbx_description
1 polymer ?
#
loop_
_entity_poly.entity_id
_entity_poly.type
_entity_poly.pdbx_seq_one_letter_code
_entity_poly.pdbx_strand_id
1 'polypeptide(L)'
;MSNFSERNQPLVKRVRETLGEKLGQIKQVRKQLVAEIAPADWVESCRLLRDTDGLEFDTMIDLCGVDFLGYGDDEWETAEATGSGYSRGVDDLGPGRFDWESRPEAENIPNRFAVVVQLLSTRNNFRVRLRCHPEQADFPTLSSIVDVWNSANWYEREAFDLFGIVFEGHPDLRRIATDYGFIGHPFRKDFPLIGNVSVRYDEDKGRVIYEPTEIEPRVLVPRVIRRDSRYVGDELDRREAPSGSST
;
A
#
# COMPACT_ATOMS: atom_id res chain seq x y z
N MET A 1 -1.03 -8.14 24.75
CA MET A 1 0.43 -7.89 24.66
C MET A 1 0.91 -8.60 23.39
N SER A 2 1.43 -7.89 22.41
CA SER A 2 1.96 -8.50 21.18
C SER A 2 3.20 -9.34 21.52
N ASN A 3 3.12 -10.65 21.29
CA ASN A 3 4.27 -11.54 21.47
C ASN A 3 5.27 -11.29 20.34
N PHE A 4 6.32 -10.54 20.63
CA PHE A 4 7.45 -10.39 19.71
C PHE A 4 8.34 -11.64 19.80
N SER A 5 8.88 -12.06 18.64
CA SER A 5 9.86 -13.16 18.61
C SER A 5 11.11 -12.76 19.44
N GLU A 6 11.77 -13.73 20.04
CA GLU A 6 12.98 -13.51 20.83
C GLU A 6 14.04 -12.68 20.09
N ARG A 7 14.18 -12.90 18.80
CA ARG A 7 15.09 -12.16 17.93
C ARG A 7 14.75 -10.66 17.86
N ASN A 8 13.47 -10.32 17.89
CA ASN A 8 13.01 -8.93 17.71
C ASN A 8 12.86 -8.17 19.04
N GLN A 9 12.86 -8.86 20.17
CA GLN A 9 12.73 -8.20 21.49
C GLN A 9 13.77 -7.10 21.75
N PRO A 10 15.08 -7.32 21.52
CA PRO A 10 16.08 -6.28 21.74
C PRO A 10 15.89 -5.09 20.79
N LEU A 11 15.49 -5.34 19.55
CA LEU A 11 15.19 -4.29 18.59
C LEU A 11 13.98 -3.47 19.01
N VAL A 12 12.88 -4.12 19.41
CA VAL A 12 11.66 -3.44 19.89
C VAL A 12 11.97 -2.52 21.07
N LYS A 13 12.78 -3.02 22.02
CA LYS A 13 13.16 -2.25 23.20
C LYS A 13 13.93 -0.98 22.78
N ARG A 14 14.95 -1.12 21.95
CA ARG A 14 15.76 0.02 21.46
C ARG A 14 14.94 1.02 20.66
N VAL A 15 14.09 0.54 19.75
CA VAL A 15 13.21 1.41 18.95
C VAL A 15 12.28 2.22 19.84
N ARG A 16 11.71 1.60 20.88
CA ARG A 16 10.84 2.29 21.86
C ARG A 16 11.62 3.31 22.69
N GLU A 17 12.81 2.98 23.12
CA GLU A 17 13.67 3.89 23.88
C GLU A 17 14.11 5.10 23.04
N THR A 18 14.42 4.86 21.74
CA THR A 18 14.89 5.91 20.83
C THR A 18 13.78 6.84 20.37
N LEU A 19 12.64 6.29 19.97
CA LEU A 19 11.54 7.08 19.41
C LEU A 19 10.60 7.65 20.49
N GLY A 20 10.49 6.99 21.64
CA GLY A 20 9.65 7.46 22.73
C GLY A 20 8.21 7.73 22.30
N GLU A 21 7.76 8.97 22.50
CA GLU A 21 6.40 9.43 22.18
C GLU A 21 6.14 9.56 20.66
N LYS A 22 7.18 9.66 19.83
CA LYS A 22 7.07 9.71 18.37
C LYS A 22 6.64 8.38 17.76
N LEU A 23 6.78 7.29 18.52
CA LEU A 23 6.36 5.97 18.11
C LEU A 23 4.85 5.80 18.40
N GLY A 24 4.04 5.70 17.35
CA GLY A 24 2.64 5.36 17.49
C GLY A 24 2.45 3.90 17.91
N GLN A 25 2.22 3.04 16.96
CA GLN A 25 2.07 1.60 17.21
C GLN A 25 3.29 0.82 16.73
N ILE A 26 3.71 -0.18 17.49
CA ILE A 26 4.71 -1.17 17.06
C ILE A 26 4.14 -2.58 17.17
N LYS A 27 4.18 -3.32 16.09
CA LYS A 27 3.68 -4.70 16.02
C LYS A 27 4.60 -5.59 15.21
N GLN A 28 4.48 -6.89 15.42
CA GLN A 28 5.18 -7.88 14.60
C GLN A 28 4.18 -8.56 13.69
N VAL A 29 4.47 -8.55 12.39
CA VAL A 29 3.68 -9.23 11.37
C VAL A 29 4.60 -10.21 10.65
N ARG A 30 4.29 -11.50 10.69
CA ARG A 30 5.08 -12.56 10.03
C ARG A 30 6.61 -12.45 10.26
N LYS A 31 7.02 -12.27 11.51
CA LYS A 31 8.43 -12.10 11.95
C LYS A 31 9.06 -10.73 11.60
N GLN A 32 8.37 -9.85 10.90
CA GLN A 32 8.85 -8.50 10.59
C GLN A 32 8.30 -7.50 11.60
N LEU A 33 9.14 -6.60 12.05
CA LEU A 33 8.75 -5.50 12.92
C LEU A 33 8.17 -4.37 12.06
N VAL A 34 6.99 -3.88 12.45
CA VAL A 34 6.31 -2.76 11.82
C VAL A 34 6.10 -1.67 12.87
N ALA A 35 6.63 -0.48 12.61
CA ALA A 35 6.48 0.70 13.45
C ALA A 35 5.68 1.77 12.72
N GLU A 36 4.66 2.31 13.36
CA GLU A 36 3.85 3.42 12.83
C GLU A 36 4.36 4.72 13.41
N ILE A 37 4.52 5.72 12.54
CA ILE A 37 5.04 7.04 12.90
C ILE A 37 4.07 8.09 12.35
N ALA A 38 3.79 9.11 13.16
CA ALA A 38 2.96 10.22 12.74
C ALA A 38 3.68 11.09 11.69
N PRO A 39 2.96 11.74 10.75
CA PRO A 39 3.56 12.61 9.74
C PRO A 39 4.44 13.72 10.31
N ALA A 40 4.03 14.32 11.42
CA ALA A 40 4.77 15.39 12.10
C ALA A 40 6.17 14.95 12.59
N ASP A 41 6.30 13.69 13.00
CA ASP A 41 7.54 13.13 13.55
C ASP A 41 8.35 12.33 12.54
N TRP A 42 7.89 12.28 11.28
CA TRP A 42 8.39 11.38 10.24
C TRP A 42 9.90 11.53 10.01
N VAL A 43 10.34 12.72 9.62
CA VAL A 43 11.75 12.97 9.27
C VAL A 43 12.67 12.80 10.47
N GLU A 44 12.26 13.31 11.62
CA GLU A 44 13.07 13.21 12.84
C GLU A 44 13.23 11.77 13.29
N SER A 45 12.15 10.98 13.26
CA SER A 45 12.19 9.55 13.57
C SER A 45 13.10 8.79 12.61
N CYS A 46 13.07 9.10 11.33
CA CYS A 46 13.96 8.52 10.34
C CYS A 46 15.44 8.83 10.64
N ARG A 47 15.76 10.08 11.01
CA ARG A 47 17.12 10.46 11.42
C ARG A 47 17.57 9.74 12.68
N LEU A 48 16.72 9.67 13.70
CA LEU A 48 17.02 8.96 14.94
C LEU A 48 17.30 7.47 14.68
N LEU A 49 16.50 6.82 13.83
CA LEU A 49 16.70 5.41 13.48
C LEU A 49 18.01 5.18 12.72
N ARG A 50 18.43 6.13 11.86
CA ARG A 50 19.69 6.04 11.13
C ARG A 50 20.90 6.27 12.03
N ASP A 51 20.84 7.27 12.92
CA ASP A 51 22.01 7.82 13.59
C ASP A 51 22.24 7.25 15.01
N THR A 52 21.23 6.58 15.61
CA THR A 52 21.36 6.06 16.98
C THR A 52 22.21 4.81 17.03
N ASP A 53 23.19 4.80 17.94
CA ASP A 53 24.04 3.63 18.20
C ASP A 53 23.21 2.39 18.56
N GLY A 54 23.53 1.28 17.91
CA GLY A 54 22.86 0.01 18.10
C GLY A 54 21.53 -0.14 17.34
N LEU A 55 21.07 0.89 16.62
CA LEU A 55 20.05 0.83 15.57
C LEU A 55 20.70 0.94 14.20
N GLU A 56 21.32 2.07 13.90
CA GLU A 56 22.15 2.34 12.71
C GLU A 56 21.50 1.80 11.43
N PHE A 57 20.26 2.21 11.16
CA PHE A 57 19.59 1.86 9.92
C PHE A 57 20.16 2.65 8.75
N ASP A 58 21.35 2.24 8.33
CA ASP A 58 22.17 2.87 7.29
C ASP A 58 21.59 2.71 5.88
N THR A 59 20.78 1.68 5.67
CA THR A 59 20.28 1.31 4.36
C THR A 59 18.77 1.37 4.30
N MET A 60 18.23 2.24 3.44
CA MET A 60 16.85 2.17 3.01
C MET A 60 16.77 1.20 1.82
N ILE A 61 16.05 0.08 2.02
CA ILE A 61 15.90 -0.97 1.01
C ILE A 61 14.84 -0.56 -0.02
N ASP A 62 13.74 0.01 0.47
CA ASP A 62 12.57 0.31 -0.34
C ASP A 62 11.70 1.38 0.32
N LEU A 63 10.99 2.17 -0.50
CA LEU A 63 9.90 3.04 -0.09
C LEU A 63 8.78 2.90 -1.12
N CYS A 64 7.58 2.58 -0.68
CA CYS A 64 6.43 2.48 -1.56
C CYS A 64 5.19 3.19 -0.99
N GLY A 65 4.35 3.69 -1.88
CA GLY A 65 2.99 4.13 -1.57
C GLY A 65 2.05 2.93 -1.46
N VAL A 66 0.97 3.10 -0.70
CA VAL A 66 -0.13 2.12 -0.60
C VAL A 66 -1.44 2.87 -0.60
N ASP A 67 -2.42 2.42 -1.37
CA ASP A 67 -3.80 2.89 -1.33
C ASP A 67 -4.67 1.80 -0.70
N PHE A 68 -5.36 2.12 0.39
CA PHE A 68 -6.25 1.22 1.13
C PHE A 68 -7.73 1.36 0.72
N LEU A 69 -8.04 2.12 -0.33
CA LEU A 69 -9.40 2.22 -0.84
C LEU A 69 -9.94 0.83 -1.16
N GLY A 70 -11.12 0.48 -0.63
CA GLY A 70 -11.73 -0.84 -0.78
C GLY A 70 -11.02 -1.99 -0.05
N TYR A 71 -9.99 -1.70 0.77
CA TYR A 71 -9.28 -2.76 1.50
C TYR A 71 -10.18 -3.41 2.56
N GLY A 72 -10.47 -4.67 2.33
CA GLY A 72 -11.32 -5.48 3.19
C GLY A 72 -12.81 -5.51 2.77
N ASP A 73 -13.21 -4.70 1.79
CA ASP A 73 -14.58 -4.65 1.28
C ASP A 73 -14.72 -5.37 -0.07
N ASP A 74 -13.65 -5.41 -0.86
CA ASP A 74 -13.61 -6.03 -2.19
C ASP A 74 -13.23 -7.52 -2.16
N GLU A 75 -13.56 -8.23 -1.10
CA GLU A 75 -13.27 -9.66 -1.02
C GLU A 75 -14.42 -10.48 -1.62
N TRP A 76 -14.08 -11.39 -2.51
CA TRP A 76 -15.05 -12.30 -3.10
C TRP A 76 -15.57 -13.28 -2.06
N GLU A 77 -16.83 -13.20 -1.74
CA GLU A 77 -17.52 -14.16 -0.90
C GLU A 77 -18.31 -15.13 -1.78
N THR A 78 -18.00 -16.43 -1.71
CA THR A 78 -18.81 -17.45 -2.32
C THR A 78 -19.51 -18.26 -1.23
N ALA A 79 -20.84 -18.25 -1.22
CA ALA A 79 -21.65 -19.05 -0.29
C ALA A 79 -21.66 -20.53 -0.68
N GLU A 80 -21.57 -20.84 -1.99
CA GLU A 80 -21.67 -22.20 -2.52
C GLU A 80 -20.54 -22.50 -3.52
N ALA A 81 -20.01 -23.71 -3.45
CA ALA A 81 -19.05 -24.22 -4.43
C ALA A 81 -19.75 -25.27 -5.31
N THR A 82 -19.78 -25.04 -6.62
CA THR A 82 -20.29 -26.04 -7.55
C THR A 82 -19.29 -27.18 -7.74
N GLY A 83 -19.78 -28.41 -7.87
CA GLY A 83 -18.94 -29.58 -8.13
C GLY A 83 -18.44 -29.69 -9.57
N SER A 84 -18.89 -28.80 -10.46
CA SER A 84 -18.69 -28.90 -11.91
C SER A 84 -17.40 -28.27 -12.44
N GLY A 85 -16.43 -27.93 -11.59
CA GLY A 85 -15.11 -27.62 -12.05
C GLY A 85 -14.70 -26.13 -11.94
N TYR A 86 -14.33 -25.53 -13.04
CA TYR A 86 -13.52 -24.36 -13.11
C TYR A 86 -14.07 -23.09 -12.42
N SER A 87 -15.35 -22.83 -12.51
CA SER A 87 -15.99 -21.68 -11.91
C SER A 87 -16.40 -21.91 -10.43
N ARG A 88 -16.57 -23.16 -10.02
CA ARG A 88 -16.85 -23.57 -8.63
C ARG A 88 -17.78 -22.64 -7.83
N GLY A 89 -18.87 -22.18 -8.45
CA GLY A 89 -19.82 -21.30 -7.80
C GLY A 89 -19.45 -19.80 -7.86
N VAL A 90 -18.44 -19.42 -8.60
CA VAL A 90 -18.17 -18.02 -8.91
C VAL A 90 -19.07 -17.64 -10.08
N ASP A 91 -20.06 -16.82 -9.84
CA ASP A 91 -20.83 -16.17 -10.89
C ASP A 91 -19.91 -15.15 -11.59
N ASP A 92 -19.87 -15.17 -12.93
CA ASP A 92 -19.12 -14.20 -13.70
C ASP A 92 -19.69 -12.77 -13.63
N LEU A 93 -20.94 -12.65 -13.19
CA LEU A 93 -21.65 -11.41 -12.90
C LEU A 93 -21.78 -11.13 -11.40
N GLY A 94 -21.27 -12.02 -10.54
CA GLY A 94 -21.43 -11.94 -9.10
C GLY A 94 -20.55 -10.90 -8.40
N PRO A 95 -20.80 -10.65 -7.11
CA PRO A 95 -19.99 -9.73 -6.31
C PRO A 95 -18.53 -10.19 -6.27
N GLY A 96 -17.63 -9.26 -6.44
CA GLY A 96 -16.17 -9.52 -6.50
C GLY A 96 -15.58 -9.40 -7.90
N ARG A 97 -16.38 -9.22 -8.92
CA ARG A 97 -15.92 -8.69 -10.18
C ARG A 97 -15.81 -7.17 -10.02
N PHE A 98 -14.62 -6.63 -10.26
CA PHE A 98 -14.44 -5.19 -10.22
C PHE A 98 -15.28 -4.56 -11.33
N ASP A 99 -16.33 -3.88 -10.94
CA ASP A 99 -17.10 -3.00 -11.81
C ASP A 99 -16.66 -1.57 -11.57
N TRP A 100 -16.19 -0.91 -12.62
CA TRP A 100 -15.71 0.47 -12.53
C TRP A 100 -16.83 1.45 -12.11
N GLU A 101 -18.05 1.17 -12.47
CA GLU A 101 -19.20 2.01 -12.11
C GLU A 101 -19.55 1.90 -10.62
N SER A 102 -19.34 0.74 -10.04
CA SER A 102 -19.58 0.47 -8.60
C SER A 102 -18.31 0.60 -7.73
N ARG A 103 -17.25 1.24 -8.25
CA ARG A 103 -16.03 1.45 -7.49
C ARG A 103 -16.28 2.17 -6.17
N PRO A 104 -15.53 1.84 -5.11
CA PRO A 104 -15.61 2.56 -3.84
C PRO A 104 -15.33 4.05 -4.06
N GLU A 105 -16.26 4.91 -3.65
CA GLU A 105 -16.05 6.35 -3.69
C GLU A 105 -15.04 6.76 -2.60
N ALA A 106 -14.13 7.64 -2.97
CA ALA A 106 -12.99 8.04 -2.12
C ALA A 106 -13.37 9.00 -0.97
N GLU A 107 -14.66 9.19 -0.69
CA GLU A 107 -15.11 10.17 0.29
C GLU A 107 -14.67 9.78 1.71
N ASN A 108 -13.72 10.58 2.24
CA ASN A 108 -13.34 10.62 3.66
C ASN A 108 -12.91 9.30 4.33
N ILE A 109 -12.21 8.42 3.62
CA ILE A 109 -11.63 7.23 4.24
C ILE A 109 -10.40 7.65 5.06
N PRO A 110 -10.45 7.56 6.40
CA PRO A 110 -9.29 7.87 7.23
C PRO A 110 -8.15 6.92 6.90
N ASN A 111 -6.93 7.46 6.79
CA ASN A 111 -5.73 6.68 6.50
C ASN A 111 -5.76 5.92 5.17
N ARG A 112 -6.44 6.47 4.16
CA ARG A 112 -6.51 5.87 2.83
C ARG A 112 -5.12 5.58 2.26
N PHE A 113 -4.21 6.55 2.33
CA PHE A 113 -2.85 6.37 1.84
C PHE A 113 -1.88 6.04 2.97
N ALA A 114 -0.85 5.29 2.64
CA ALA A 114 0.31 5.10 3.49
C ALA A 114 1.60 5.15 2.69
N VAL A 115 2.65 5.64 3.32
CA VAL A 115 4.03 5.47 2.87
C VAL A 115 4.66 4.39 3.75
N VAL A 116 5.21 3.38 3.11
CA VAL A 116 5.85 2.24 3.76
C VAL A 116 7.32 2.19 3.39
N VAL A 117 8.18 2.23 4.39
CA VAL A 117 9.64 2.20 4.21
C VAL A 117 10.23 0.94 4.83
N GLN A 118 11.11 0.28 4.11
CA GLN A 118 11.87 -0.87 4.58
C GLN A 118 13.31 -0.44 4.90
N LEU A 119 13.70 -0.61 6.14
CA LEU A 119 15.03 -0.25 6.60
C LEU A 119 15.86 -1.49 6.99
N LEU A 120 17.14 -1.42 6.74
CA LEU A 120 18.14 -2.41 7.13
C LEU A 120 19.28 -1.71 7.88
N SER A 121 19.64 -2.26 9.02
CA SER A 121 20.91 -2.00 9.66
C SER A 121 21.87 -3.11 9.24
N THR A 122 22.88 -2.76 8.44
CA THR A 122 23.87 -3.73 7.96
C THR A 122 24.76 -4.19 9.10
N ARG A 123 25.07 -3.29 10.02
CA ARG A 123 25.92 -3.56 11.19
C ARG A 123 25.28 -4.50 12.19
N ASN A 124 23.99 -4.29 12.50
CA ASN A 124 23.27 -5.06 13.52
C ASN A 124 22.44 -6.21 12.93
N ASN A 125 22.37 -6.30 11.61
CA ASN A 125 21.49 -7.24 10.89
C ASN A 125 20.04 -7.17 11.37
N PHE A 126 19.54 -5.95 11.59
CA PHE A 126 18.14 -5.66 11.92
C PHE A 126 17.38 -5.16 10.72
N ARG A 127 16.09 -5.49 10.68
CA ARG A 127 15.16 -4.94 9.70
C ARG A 127 13.92 -4.40 10.41
N VAL A 128 13.47 -3.24 9.97
CA VAL A 128 12.23 -2.64 10.43
C VAL A 128 11.45 -2.09 9.24
N ARG A 129 10.14 -2.20 9.32
CA ARG A 129 9.22 -1.52 8.41
C ARG A 129 8.64 -0.33 9.14
N LEU A 130 8.77 0.85 8.54
CA LEU A 130 8.06 2.03 8.98
C LEU A 130 6.79 2.19 8.16
N ARG A 131 5.74 2.70 8.77
CA ARG A 131 4.51 3.07 8.10
C ARG A 131 4.06 4.44 8.61
N CYS A 132 3.77 5.32 7.68
CA CYS A 132 3.22 6.63 7.95
C CYS A 132 1.98 6.85 7.09
N HIS A 133 0.92 7.38 7.69
CA HIS A 133 -0.30 7.75 6.99
C HIS A 133 -0.33 9.27 6.83
N PRO A 134 -0.26 9.82 5.60
CA PRO A 134 -0.48 11.23 5.35
C PRO A 134 -1.84 11.69 5.85
N GLU A 135 -1.94 12.92 6.34
CA GLU A 135 -3.15 13.42 7.00
C GLU A 135 -4.33 13.62 6.04
N GLN A 136 -4.05 13.92 4.77
CA GLN A 136 -5.06 14.26 3.77
C GLN A 136 -5.30 13.09 2.82
N ALA A 137 -6.56 12.68 2.69
CA ALA A 137 -6.94 11.61 1.77
C ALA A 137 -6.95 12.06 0.31
N ASP A 138 -7.37 13.29 0.02
CA ASP A 138 -7.47 13.79 -1.35
C ASP A 138 -6.12 14.23 -1.92
N PHE A 139 -5.30 14.85 -1.08
CA PHE A 139 -3.98 15.35 -1.44
C PHE A 139 -2.94 14.87 -0.42
N PRO A 140 -2.56 13.60 -0.44
CA PRO A 140 -1.66 13.03 0.55
C PRO A 140 -0.28 13.67 0.47
N THR A 141 0.13 14.34 1.56
CA THR A 141 1.40 15.05 1.65
C THR A 141 2.22 14.53 2.81
N LEU A 142 3.52 14.34 2.60
CA LEU A 142 4.48 13.89 3.60
C LEU A 142 5.82 14.59 3.38
N SER A 143 6.58 14.86 4.43
CA SER A 143 7.91 15.43 4.30
C SER A 143 8.89 14.42 3.69
N SER A 144 9.74 14.87 2.76
CA SER A 144 10.76 14.06 2.10
C SER A 144 11.85 13.59 3.08
N ILE A 145 12.34 12.38 2.86
CA ILE A 145 13.45 11.78 3.60
C ILE A 145 14.72 11.63 2.74
N VAL A 146 14.81 12.34 1.64
CA VAL A 146 15.99 12.32 0.74
C VAL A 146 17.27 12.75 1.49
N ASP A 147 17.16 13.72 2.41
CA ASP A 147 18.29 14.15 3.26
C ASP A 147 18.71 13.08 4.28
N VAL A 148 17.87 12.12 4.55
CA VAL A 148 18.19 11.00 5.44
C VAL A 148 18.83 9.87 4.64
N TRP A 149 18.21 9.46 3.54
CA TRP A 149 18.73 8.45 2.62
C TRP A 149 18.61 8.92 1.18
N ASN A 150 19.74 9.13 0.51
CA ASN A 150 19.75 9.61 -0.88
C ASN A 150 18.96 8.70 -1.85
N SER A 151 18.86 7.41 -1.54
CA SER A 151 18.05 6.47 -2.34
C SER A 151 16.56 6.82 -2.36
N ALA A 152 16.05 7.53 -1.34
CA ALA A 152 14.65 7.98 -1.27
C ALA A 152 14.25 8.84 -2.47
N ASN A 153 15.18 9.56 -3.09
CA ASN A 153 14.91 10.40 -4.25
C ASN A 153 14.10 9.67 -5.35
N TRP A 154 14.53 8.48 -5.71
CA TRP A 154 13.85 7.70 -6.76
C TRP A 154 12.54 7.08 -6.31
N TYR A 155 12.51 6.53 -5.12
CA TYR A 155 11.32 5.88 -4.56
C TYR A 155 10.20 6.88 -4.23
N GLU A 156 10.53 8.07 -3.75
CA GLU A 156 9.55 9.14 -3.51
C GLU A 156 8.94 9.62 -4.83
N ARG A 157 9.75 9.76 -5.88
CA ARG A 157 9.24 10.08 -7.22
C ARG A 157 8.33 8.99 -7.77
N GLU A 158 8.66 7.71 -7.54
CA GLU A 158 7.80 6.59 -7.93
C GLU A 158 6.46 6.63 -7.16
N ALA A 159 6.50 6.81 -5.84
CA ALA A 159 5.30 6.92 -5.02
C ALA A 159 4.43 8.15 -5.40
N PHE A 160 5.06 9.26 -5.75
CA PHE A 160 4.38 10.42 -6.31
C PHE A 160 3.72 10.10 -7.65
N ASP A 161 4.46 9.50 -8.57
CA ASP A 161 3.97 9.19 -9.91
C ASP A 161 2.79 8.21 -9.89
N LEU A 162 2.92 7.12 -9.13
CA LEU A 162 1.95 6.04 -9.13
C LEU A 162 0.74 6.27 -8.23
N PHE A 163 0.91 6.96 -7.10
CA PHE A 163 -0.15 7.17 -6.09
C PHE A 163 -0.54 8.63 -5.89
N GLY A 164 0.28 9.58 -6.37
CA GLY A 164 0.05 11.01 -6.16
C GLY A 164 0.34 11.48 -4.75
N ILE A 165 1.23 10.81 -4.03
CA ILE A 165 1.72 11.25 -2.73
C ILE A 165 2.77 12.33 -2.95
N VAL A 166 2.55 13.52 -2.41
CA VAL A 166 3.47 14.65 -2.54
C VAL A 166 4.50 14.62 -1.41
N PHE A 167 5.78 14.71 -1.77
CA PHE A 167 6.88 14.75 -0.80
C PHE A 167 7.42 16.17 -0.68
N GLU A 168 7.08 16.85 0.41
CA GLU A 168 7.55 18.21 0.67
C GLU A 168 9.03 18.27 0.94
N GLY A 169 9.73 19.21 0.31
CA GLY A 169 11.19 19.36 0.43
C GLY A 169 11.97 18.41 -0.49
N HIS A 170 11.31 17.61 -1.32
CA HIS A 170 11.99 16.81 -2.34
C HIS A 170 12.66 17.74 -3.39
N PRO A 171 13.93 17.52 -3.74
CA PRO A 171 14.68 18.44 -4.62
C PRO A 171 14.18 18.48 -6.07
N ASP A 172 13.58 17.39 -6.56
CA ASP A 172 13.13 17.28 -7.96
C ASP A 172 11.99 16.26 -8.06
N LEU A 173 10.80 16.60 -7.57
CA LEU A 173 9.62 15.73 -7.57
C LEU A 173 8.93 15.75 -8.93
N ARG A 174 9.31 14.83 -9.81
CA ARG A 174 8.74 14.64 -11.15
C ARG A 174 8.45 13.18 -11.43
N ARG A 175 7.54 12.91 -12.36
CA ARG A 175 7.19 11.55 -12.78
C ARG A 175 8.40 10.81 -13.36
N ILE A 176 8.44 9.48 -13.19
CA ILE A 176 9.53 8.62 -13.70
C ILE A 176 9.04 7.36 -14.43
N ALA A 177 7.84 6.89 -14.15
CA ALA A 177 7.30 5.64 -14.72
C ALA A 177 6.26 5.90 -15.80
N THR A 178 5.42 6.93 -15.64
CA THR A 178 4.38 7.29 -16.60
C THR A 178 4.90 8.26 -17.66
N ASP A 179 4.19 8.34 -18.79
CA ASP A 179 4.51 9.28 -19.87
C ASP A 179 4.35 10.74 -19.44
N TYR A 180 5.02 11.65 -20.14
CA TYR A 180 4.99 13.08 -19.84
C TYR A 180 3.59 13.72 -19.84
N GLY A 181 2.70 13.22 -20.67
CA GLY A 181 1.31 13.67 -20.78
C GLY A 181 0.30 12.83 -20.00
N PHE A 182 0.75 11.90 -19.17
CA PHE A 182 -0.14 11.00 -18.45
C PHE A 182 -0.96 11.75 -17.40
N ILE A 183 -2.28 11.54 -17.41
CA ILE A 183 -3.23 12.16 -16.48
C ILE A 183 -3.65 11.15 -15.42
N GLY A 184 -3.48 11.50 -14.15
CA GLY A 184 -3.83 10.67 -13.01
C GLY A 184 -2.65 9.86 -12.46
N HIS A 185 -2.97 8.93 -11.58
CA HIS A 185 -2.02 8.09 -10.85
C HIS A 185 -2.48 6.63 -10.92
N PRO A 186 -1.80 5.79 -11.72
CA PRO A 186 -2.36 4.51 -12.16
C PRO A 186 -2.46 3.43 -11.08
N PHE A 187 -1.81 3.59 -9.93
CA PHE A 187 -1.88 2.62 -8.83
C PHE A 187 -2.91 2.99 -7.75
N ARG A 188 -3.54 4.16 -7.89
CA ARG A 188 -4.72 4.46 -7.07
C ARG A 188 -5.83 3.48 -7.38
N LYS A 189 -6.55 3.04 -6.37
CA LYS A 189 -7.67 2.09 -6.52
C LYS A 189 -8.89 2.70 -7.23
N ASP A 190 -8.98 4.02 -7.25
CA ASP A 190 -9.98 4.77 -8.02
C ASP A 190 -9.55 5.06 -9.48
N PHE A 191 -8.37 4.62 -9.90
CA PHE A 191 -7.93 4.72 -11.28
C PHE A 191 -8.38 3.46 -12.06
N PRO A 192 -8.97 3.59 -13.30
CA PRO A 192 -9.44 2.47 -14.07
C PRO A 192 -8.32 1.50 -14.41
N LEU A 193 -8.52 0.20 -14.14
CA LEU A 193 -7.52 -0.85 -14.39
C LEU A 193 -7.12 -0.93 -15.86
N ILE A 194 -8.08 -0.69 -16.76
CA ILE A 194 -7.86 -0.72 -18.22
C ILE A 194 -7.27 0.61 -18.72
N GLY A 195 -7.42 1.69 -17.93
CA GLY A 195 -7.11 3.05 -18.37
C GLY A 195 -8.22 3.65 -19.23
N ASN A 196 -8.01 4.88 -19.68
CA ASN A 196 -8.96 5.61 -20.52
C ASN A 196 -8.46 5.77 -21.96
N VAL A 197 -7.14 5.75 -22.14
CA VAL A 197 -6.48 6.10 -23.39
C VAL A 197 -5.35 5.12 -23.66
N SER A 198 -5.30 4.59 -24.87
CA SER A 198 -4.18 3.85 -25.39
C SER A 198 -3.31 4.70 -26.34
N VAL A 199 -2.05 4.32 -26.43
CA VAL A 199 -1.07 5.01 -27.27
C VAL A 199 -0.59 4.07 -28.37
N ARG A 200 -0.75 4.48 -29.62
CA ARG A 200 -0.33 3.70 -30.79
C ARG A 200 0.48 4.55 -31.75
N TYR A 201 1.49 3.96 -32.36
CA TYR A 201 2.19 4.58 -33.46
C TYR A 201 1.39 4.40 -34.76
N ASP A 202 1.11 5.50 -35.45
CA ASP A 202 0.44 5.53 -36.77
C ASP A 202 1.51 5.70 -37.82
N GLU A 203 1.74 4.64 -38.63
CA GLU A 203 2.77 4.62 -39.68
C GLU A 203 2.44 5.59 -40.82
N ASP A 204 1.17 5.75 -41.16
CA ASP A 204 0.74 6.63 -42.25
C ASP A 204 0.96 8.10 -41.88
N LYS A 205 0.77 8.45 -40.62
CA LYS A 205 0.97 9.82 -40.10
C LYS A 205 2.38 10.06 -39.57
N GLY A 206 3.19 9.00 -39.44
CA GLY A 206 4.54 9.05 -38.90
C GLY A 206 4.62 9.62 -37.45
N ARG A 207 3.58 9.42 -36.64
CA ARG A 207 3.49 9.95 -35.29
C ARG A 207 2.72 9.04 -34.34
N VAL A 208 2.93 9.27 -33.04
CA VAL A 208 2.14 8.67 -31.99
C VAL A 208 0.76 9.34 -31.91
N ILE A 209 -0.28 8.54 -31.84
CA ILE A 209 -1.67 8.96 -31.66
C ILE A 209 -2.26 8.40 -30.37
N TYR A 210 -3.20 9.13 -29.81
CA TYR A 210 -3.98 8.72 -28.65
C TYR A 210 -5.36 8.30 -29.12
N GLU A 211 -5.82 7.15 -28.66
CA GLU A 211 -7.13 6.60 -28.98
C GLU A 211 -7.81 6.07 -27.72
N PRO A 212 -9.16 6.04 -27.64
CA PRO A 212 -9.86 5.41 -26.53
C PRO A 212 -9.43 3.95 -26.37
N THR A 213 -9.27 3.50 -25.13
CA THR A 213 -8.89 2.11 -24.86
C THR A 213 -10.13 1.24 -24.86
N GLU A 214 -10.10 0.17 -25.67
CA GLU A 214 -11.09 -0.91 -25.68
C GLU A 214 -10.36 -2.22 -25.39
N ILE A 215 -10.23 -2.57 -24.08
CA ILE A 215 -9.62 -3.83 -23.67
C ILE A 215 -10.66 -4.67 -22.96
N GLU A 216 -10.96 -5.85 -23.50
CA GLU A 216 -11.80 -6.82 -22.82
C GLU A 216 -11.04 -7.45 -21.64
N PRO A 217 -11.51 -7.29 -20.39
CA PRO A 217 -10.84 -7.86 -19.23
C PRO A 217 -10.89 -9.39 -19.25
N ARG A 218 -9.73 -10.03 -19.08
CA ARG A 218 -9.62 -11.47 -18.99
C ARG A 218 -9.36 -11.89 -17.56
N VAL A 219 -10.31 -12.61 -16.97
CA VAL A 219 -10.14 -13.25 -15.66
C VAL A 219 -9.67 -14.69 -15.90
N LEU A 220 -8.37 -14.96 -15.73
CA LEU A 220 -7.79 -16.27 -15.97
C LEU A 220 -8.05 -17.25 -14.83
N VAL A 221 -7.98 -16.77 -13.58
CA VAL A 221 -8.21 -17.60 -12.38
C VAL A 221 -9.00 -16.78 -11.37
N PRO A 222 -10.27 -17.09 -11.11
CA PRO A 222 -11.02 -16.45 -10.07
C PRO A 222 -10.44 -16.83 -8.70
N ARG A 223 -10.12 -15.83 -7.88
CA ARG A 223 -9.67 -16.05 -6.51
C ARG A 223 -10.89 -16.18 -5.60
N VAL A 224 -11.16 -17.39 -5.15
CA VAL A 224 -12.23 -17.66 -4.19
C VAL A 224 -11.67 -17.64 -2.78
N ILE A 225 -12.15 -16.75 -1.94
CA ILE A 225 -11.88 -16.75 -0.50
C ILE A 225 -12.96 -17.59 0.16
N ARG A 226 -12.58 -18.74 0.71
CA ARG A 226 -13.51 -19.59 1.46
C ARG A 226 -13.42 -19.24 2.92
N ARG A 227 -14.56 -19.01 3.55
CA ARG A 227 -14.70 -19.00 5.01
C ARG A 227 -14.74 -20.44 5.52
N ASP A 228 -13.62 -21.11 5.45
CA ASP A 228 -13.45 -22.47 5.96
C ASP A 228 -12.48 -22.38 7.14
N SER A 229 -12.83 -22.96 8.27
CA SER A 229 -12.01 -22.99 9.49
C SER A 229 -10.58 -23.50 9.28
N ARG A 230 -10.32 -24.20 8.18
CA ARG A 230 -8.99 -24.65 7.77
C ARG A 230 -8.12 -23.54 7.20
N TYR A 231 -8.72 -22.41 6.76
CA TYR A 231 -8.04 -21.29 6.09
C TYR A 231 -8.16 -19.97 6.85
N VAL A 232 -9.06 -19.91 7.80
CA VAL A 232 -9.28 -18.74 8.66
C VAL A 232 -8.43 -18.94 9.90
N GLY A 233 -7.32 -18.24 9.99
CA GLY A 233 -6.59 -18.16 11.25
C GLY A 233 -7.39 -17.34 12.27
N ASP A 234 -7.20 -17.62 13.55
CA ASP A 234 -7.93 -17.07 14.71
C ASP A 234 -8.08 -15.53 14.74
N GLU A 235 -7.39 -14.80 13.87
CA GLU A 235 -7.45 -13.34 13.77
C GLU A 235 -8.57 -12.80 12.85
N LEU A 236 -9.11 -13.62 11.94
CA LEU A 236 -10.18 -13.21 11.02
C LEU A 236 -11.59 -13.42 11.62
N ASP A 237 -11.73 -14.29 12.61
CA ASP A 237 -13.00 -14.54 13.31
C ASP A 237 -13.50 -13.35 14.18
N ARG A 238 -12.73 -12.26 14.27
CA ARG A 238 -13.09 -11.08 15.08
C ARG A 238 -13.74 -9.95 14.32
N ARG A 239 -14.03 -10.08 13.04
CA ARG A 239 -14.94 -9.16 12.36
C ARG A 239 -16.35 -9.57 12.74
N GLU A 240 -16.91 -8.89 13.75
CA GLU A 240 -18.31 -9.01 14.10
C GLU A 240 -19.16 -8.85 12.82
N ALA A 241 -19.98 -9.84 12.55
CA ALA A 241 -21.01 -9.74 11.54
C ALA A 241 -21.84 -8.48 11.84
N PRO A 242 -22.24 -7.67 10.85
CA PRO A 242 -23.10 -6.55 11.09
C PRO A 242 -24.34 -7.07 11.82
N SER A 243 -24.59 -6.51 13.01
CA SER A 243 -25.77 -6.85 13.81
C SER A 243 -27.00 -6.59 12.98
N GLY A 244 -27.60 -7.67 12.48
CA GLY A 244 -28.85 -7.62 11.76
C GLY A 244 -29.89 -6.97 12.65
N SER A 245 -30.42 -5.84 12.21
CA SER A 245 -31.61 -5.24 12.78
C SER A 245 -32.75 -6.24 12.67
N SER A 246 -33.15 -6.80 13.79
CA SER A 246 -34.44 -7.42 13.99
C SER A 246 -35.52 -6.36 13.77
N THR A 247 -36.35 -6.58 12.83
CA THR A 247 -37.83 -6.55 12.84
C THR A 247 -38.36 -6.64 11.42
#